data_49202791d702291c476bda6a9490c122
#
_entry.id   49202791d702291c476bda6a9490c122
#
_cell.length_a   1.000
_cell.length_b   1.000
_cell.length_c   1.000
_cell.angle_alpha   90.00
_cell.angle_beta   90.00
_cell.angle_gamma   90.00
#
_symmetry.space_group_name_H-M   'P 1'
#
loop_
_entity.id
_entity.type
_entity.pdbx_description
1 polymer ?
#
loop_
_entity_poly.entity_id
_entity_poly.type
_entity_poly.pdbx_seq_one_letter_code
_entity_poly.pdbx_strand_id
1 'polypeptide(L)'
;MREDIQPMKRTREAVLKQLEDNRDKIRGFGVKRLGLFGSCARGEATQSSDLDFVVELEHETFDAYMDLKEFLEELFRCPVDLVLIDAIKPRLRETILGEAIYAS
;
A
#
# COMPACT_ATOMS: atom_id res chain seq x y z
N MET A 1 -21.51 -18.90 14.23
CA MET A 1 -21.20 -18.41 13.95
C MET A 1 -20.87 -17.77 13.56
N ARG A 2 -20.78 -17.24 13.43
CA ARG A 2 -20.43 -16.43 13.01
C ARG A 2 -20.05 -15.71 12.77
N GLU A 3 -19.82 -15.79 12.57
CA GLU A 3 -19.44 -15.07 12.32
C GLU A 3 -19.29 -14.09 12.08
N ASP A 4 -18.77 -14.16 12.22
CA ASP A 4 -18.68 -12.74 12.29
C ASP A 4 -17.76 -12.18 11.28
N ILE A 5 -18.23 -11.99 10.12
CA ILE A 5 -17.45 -11.35 9.13
C ILE A 5 -17.52 -9.88 9.42
N GLN A 6 -16.61 -9.43 10.28
CA GLN A 6 -16.42 -8.00 10.34
C GLN A 6 -15.66 -7.57 9.12
N PRO A 7 -16.07 -6.50 8.47
CA PRO A 7 -15.23 -5.95 7.43
C PRO A 7 -13.88 -5.61 8.04
N MET A 8 -12.82 -5.97 7.33
CA MET A 8 -11.49 -5.67 7.80
C MET A 8 -11.38 -4.20 8.11
N LYS A 9 -11.07 -3.87 9.34
CA LYS A 9 -10.81 -2.49 9.68
C LYS A 9 -9.53 -2.08 9.00
N ARG A 10 -9.58 -1.00 8.23
CA ARG A 10 -8.41 -0.50 7.54
C ARG A 10 -7.61 0.41 8.46
N THR A 11 -7.23 -0.13 9.62
CA THR A 11 -6.34 0.59 10.50
C THR A 11 -4.92 0.47 9.96
N ARG A 12 -4.08 1.42 10.34
CA ARG A 12 -2.69 1.37 9.96
C ARG A 12 -2.06 0.03 10.34
N GLU A 13 -2.31 -0.42 11.56
CA GLU A 13 -1.74 -1.67 12.06
C GLU A 13 -2.22 -2.88 11.27
N ALA A 14 -3.50 -2.93 10.94
CA ALA A 14 -4.04 -4.03 10.17
C ALA A 14 -3.46 -4.09 8.76
N VAL A 15 -3.34 -2.92 8.13
CA VAL A 15 -2.77 -2.85 6.78
C VAL A 15 -1.30 -3.29 6.79
N LEU A 16 -0.52 -2.78 7.74
CA LEU A 16 0.89 -3.12 7.83
C LEU A 16 1.10 -4.60 8.10
N LYS A 17 0.24 -5.20 8.93
CA LYS A 17 0.32 -6.62 9.20
C LYS A 17 0.04 -7.44 7.95
N GLN A 18 -0.95 -7.05 7.16
CA GLN A 18 -1.25 -7.75 5.92
C GLN A 18 -0.10 -7.64 4.93
N LEU A 19 0.54 -6.50 4.87
CA LEU A 19 1.71 -6.34 3.99
C LEU A 19 2.84 -7.25 4.45
N GLU A 20 3.07 -7.32 5.75
CA GLU A 20 4.12 -8.17 6.29
C GLU A 20 3.83 -9.65 6.03
N ASP A 21 2.58 -10.06 6.24
CA ASP A 21 2.18 -11.45 6.02
C ASP A 21 2.34 -11.87 4.55
N ASN A 22 2.29 -10.91 3.64
CA ASN A 22 2.38 -11.17 2.21
C ASN A 22 3.70 -10.66 1.60
N ARG A 23 4.70 -10.42 2.45
CA ARG A 23 5.95 -9.81 2.01
C ARG A 23 6.61 -10.56 0.88
N ASP A 24 6.65 -11.89 0.95
CA ASP A 24 7.32 -12.69 -0.07
C ASP A 24 6.61 -12.56 -1.41
N LYS A 25 5.27 -12.56 -1.40
CA LYS A 25 4.50 -12.37 -2.62
C LYS A 25 4.74 -10.99 -3.21
N ILE A 26 4.76 -9.99 -2.35
CA ILE A 26 4.98 -8.60 -2.78
C ILE A 26 6.35 -8.48 -3.42
N ARG A 27 7.37 -9.07 -2.81
CA ARG A 27 8.71 -9.06 -3.38
C ARG A 27 8.77 -9.76 -4.73
N GLY A 28 7.92 -10.76 -4.93
CA GLY A 28 7.83 -11.47 -6.20
C GLY A 28 7.39 -10.59 -7.35
N PHE A 29 6.77 -9.46 -7.08
CA PHE A 29 6.40 -8.49 -8.11
C PHE A 29 7.56 -7.54 -8.46
N GLY A 30 8.73 -7.73 -7.84
CA GLY A 30 9.87 -6.86 -8.09
C GLY A 30 9.88 -5.60 -7.23
N VAL A 31 9.23 -5.65 -6.08
CA VAL A 31 9.16 -4.51 -5.18
C VAL A 31 10.44 -4.39 -4.37
N LYS A 32 11.09 -3.23 -4.43
CA LYS A 32 12.24 -2.92 -3.59
C LYS A 32 11.79 -2.29 -2.27
N ARG A 33 10.82 -1.38 -2.33
CA ARG A 33 10.24 -0.77 -1.13
C ARG A 33 8.77 -0.51 -1.36
N LEU A 34 7.97 -0.72 -0.33
CA LEU A 34 6.54 -0.43 -0.36
C LEU A 34 6.19 0.24 0.96
N GLY A 35 5.57 1.40 0.89
CA GLY A 35 5.20 2.17 2.06
C GLY A 35 3.75 2.61 2.01
N LEU A 36 3.14 2.69 3.18
CA LEU A 36 1.78 3.21 3.34
C LEU A 36 1.87 4.69 3.68
N PHE A 37 1.10 5.52 2.96
CA PHE A 37 1.06 6.93 3.29
C PHE A 37 -0.39 7.42 3.24
N GLY A 38 -0.59 8.72 3.38
CA GLY A 38 -1.93 9.29 3.32
C GLY A 38 -2.71 9.11 4.61
N SER A 39 -4.04 9.15 4.50
CA SER A 39 -4.90 9.16 5.67
C SER A 39 -4.75 7.90 6.52
N CYS A 40 -4.58 6.74 5.90
CA CYS A 40 -4.43 5.51 6.66
C CYS A 40 -3.13 5.51 7.48
N ALA A 41 -2.04 6.03 6.91
CA ALA A 41 -0.78 6.11 7.64
C ALA A 41 -0.88 7.05 8.84
N ARG A 42 -1.72 8.08 8.72
CA ARG A 42 -1.93 9.03 9.82
C ARG A 42 -2.97 8.57 10.83
N GLY A 43 -3.60 7.39 10.60
CA GLY A 43 -4.63 6.90 11.49
C GLY A 43 -5.97 7.60 11.32
N GLU A 44 -6.18 8.26 10.19
CA GLU A 44 -7.40 9.04 9.92
C GLU A 44 -8.35 8.36 8.93
N ALA A 45 -7.98 7.17 8.45
CA ALA A 45 -8.76 6.50 7.42
C ALA A 45 -10.11 6.04 7.95
N THR A 46 -11.14 6.15 7.11
CA THR A 46 -12.43 5.56 7.35
C THR A 46 -12.57 4.30 6.50
N GLN A 47 -13.66 3.56 6.70
CA GLN A 47 -13.89 2.35 5.91
C GLN A 47 -14.06 2.64 4.42
N SER A 48 -14.42 3.85 4.07
CA SER A 48 -14.60 4.23 2.68
C SER A 48 -13.37 4.88 2.07
N SER A 49 -12.31 5.07 2.85
CA SER A 49 -11.09 5.70 2.34
C SER A 49 -10.32 4.74 1.45
N ASP A 50 -9.73 5.27 0.39
CA ASP A 50 -8.79 4.52 -0.42
C ASP A 50 -7.48 4.36 0.35
N LEU A 51 -6.71 3.34 0.00
CA LEU A 51 -5.39 3.17 0.58
C LEU A 51 -4.35 3.76 -0.36
N ASP A 52 -3.41 4.48 0.19
CA ASP A 52 -2.36 5.15 -0.57
C ASP A 52 -1.02 4.51 -0.27
N PHE A 53 -0.36 4.03 -1.31
CA PHE A 53 0.96 3.40 -1.18
C PHE A 53 1.98 4.07 -2.08
N VAL A 54 3.22 4.14 -1.60
CA VAL A 54 4.36 4.50 -2.45
C VAL A 54 5.16 3.23 -2.67
N VAL A 55 5.70 3.08 -3.87
CA VAL A 55 6.44 1.88 -4.22
C VAL A 55 7.67 2.20 -5.03
N GLU A 56 8.73 1.47 -4.76
CA GLU A 56 9.92 1.46 -5.62
C GLU A 56 10.05 0.07 -6.21
N LEU A 57 10.07 -0.02 -7.54
CA LEU A 57 10.16 -1.29 -8.26
C LEU A 57 11.57 -1.45 -8.82
N GLU A 58 12.04 -2.72 -8.89
CA GLU A 58 13.32 -3.00 -9.53
C GLU A 58 13.28 -2.68 -11.02
N HIS A 59 12.16 -3.00 -11.65
CA HIS A 59 11.92 -2.68 -13.06
C HIS A 59 10.56 -2.01 -13.15
N GLU A 60 10.54 -0.74 -13.52
CA GLU A 60 9.32 0.05 -13.57
C GLU A 60 8.61 -0.19 -14.90
N THR A 61 7.98 -1.33 -15.03
CA THR A 61 7.18 -1.66 -16.19
C THR A 61 5.70 -1.48 -15.85
N PHE A 62 4.90 -1.25 -16.90
CA PHE A 62 3.47 -1.13 -16.71
C PHE A 62 2.89 -2.40 -16.11
N ASP A 63 3.34 -3.57 -16.60
CA ASP A 63 2.82 -4.85 -16.12
C ASP A 63 3.13 -5.06 -14.65
N ALA A 64 4.36 -4.77 -14.22
CA ALA A 64 4.73 -4.92 -12.82
C ALA A 64 3.90 -4.00 -11.92
N TYR A 65 3.71 -2.76 -12.37
CA TYR A 65 2.91 -1.80 -11.63
C TYR A 65 1.46 -2.28 -11.50
N MET A 66 0.86 -2.69 -12.60
CA MET A 66 -0.55 -3.11 -12.58
C MET A 66 -0.75 -4.41 -11.81
N ASP A 67 0.18 -5.35 -11.95
CA ASP A 67 0.08 -6.61 -11.20
C ASP A 67 0.10 -6.35 -9.69
N LEU A 68 0.99 -5.48 -9.24
CA LEU A 68 1.07 -5.14 -7.82
C LEU A 68 -0.20 -4.42 -7.37
N LYS A 69 -0.67 -3.46 -8.18
CA LYS A 69 -1.88 -2.72 -7.83
C LYS A 69 -3.07 -3.65 -7.69
N GLU A 70 -3.26 -4.56 -8.63
CA GLU A 70 -4.37 -5.51 -8.58
C GLU A 70 -4.25 -6.42 -7.36
N PHE A 71 -3.03 -6.88 -7.06
CA PHE A 71 -2.81 -7.71 -5.90
C PHE A 71 -3.22 -6.98 -4.62
N LEU A 72 -2.81 -5.74 -4.49
CA LEU A 72 -3.13 -4.96 -3.29
C LEU A 72 -4.62 -4.68 -3.19
N GLU A 73 -5.27 -4.41 -4.32
CA GLU A 73 -6.71 -4.17 -4.31
C GLU A 73 -7.49 -5.41 -3.92
N GLU A 74 -7.05 -6.58 -4.35
CA GLU A 74 -7.68 -7.83 -3.91
C GLU A 74 -7.42 -8.11 -2.45
N LEU A 75 -6.20 -7.84 -2.00
CA LEU A 75 -5.81 -8.11 -0.62
C LEU A 75 -6.64 -7.27 0.36
N PHE A 76 -6.81 -6.00 0.05
CA PHE A 76 -7.50 -5.08 0.96
C PHE A 76 -8.95 -4.84 0.61
N ARG A 77 -9.39 -5.34 -0.55
CA ARG A 77 -10.77 -5.24 -1.02
C ARG A 77 -11.26 -3.79 -1.08
N CYS A 78 -10.41 -2.93 -1.58
CA CYS A 78 -10.74 -1.51 -1.76
C CYS A 78 -9.84 -0.93 -2.85
N PRO A 79 -10.22 0.23 -3.39
CA PRO A 79 -9.33 0.90 -4.34
C PRO A 79 -8.01 1.25 -3.69
N VAL A 80 -6.94 1.11 -4.45
CA VAL A 80 -5.58 1.40 -4.00
C VAL A 80 -4.99 2.44 -4.94
N ASP A 81 -4.43 3.49 -4.34
CA ASP A 81 -3.68 4.49 -5.09
C ASP A 81 -2.20 4.15 -4.92
N LEU A 82 -1.59 3.69 -6.01
CA LEU A 82 -0.21 3.21 -5.98
C LEU A 82 0.67 4.19 -6.73
N VAL A 83 1.59 4.83 -6.01
CA VAL A 83 2.43 5.89 -6.56
C VAL A 83 3.87 5.42 -6.60
N LEU A 84 4.48 5.51 -7.79
CA LEU A 84 5.91 5.22 -7.93
C LEU A 84 6.71 6.35 -7.28
N ILE A 85 7.68 5.98 -6.46
CA ILE A 85 8.50 6.98 -5.76
C ILE A 85 9.13 7.94 -6.76
N ASP A 86 9.61 7.41 -7.88
CA ASP A 86 10.29 8.24 -8.89
C ASP A 86 9.34 9.19 -9.61
N ALA A 87 8.04 8.93 -9.55
CA ALA A 87 7.05 9.79 -10.20
C ALA A 87 6.59 10.94 -9.31
N ILE A 88 6.98 10.95 -8.05
CA ILE A 88 6.59 12.02 -7.13
C ILE A 88 7.39 13.28 -7.47
N LYS A 89 6.68 14.41 -7.56
CA LYS A 89 7.36 15.68 -7.81
C LYS A 89 8.36 15.96 -6.69
N PRO A 90 9.56 16.45 -7.01
CA PRO A 90 10.60 16.64 -5.98
C PRO A 90 10.15 17.45 -4.78
N ARG A 91 9.34 18.48 -4.98
CA ARG A 91 8.89 19.33 -3.87
C ARG A 91 7.95 18.62 -2.91
N LEU A 92 7.30 17.54 -3.36
CA LEU A 92 6.36 16.77 -2.54
C LEU A 92 7.00 15.50 -2.00
N ARG A 93 8.16 15.14 -2.52
CA ARG A 93 8.78 13.85 -2.19
C ARG A 93 9.11 13.74 -0.72
N GLU A 94 9.73 14.75 -0.14
CA GLU A 94 10.10 14.70 1.27
C GLU A 94 8.87 14.56 2.15
N THR A 95 7.80 15.30 1.86
CA THR A 95 6.59 15.24 2.66
C THR A 95 5.97 13.84 2.59
N ILE A 96 5.82 13.31 1.38
CA ILE A 96 5.17 12.01 1.20
C ILE A 96 6.02 10.89 1.79
N LEU A 97 7.33 10.89 1.50
CA LEU A 97 8.21 9.85 2.01
C LEU A 97 8.40 9.95 3.51
N GLY A 98 8.32 11.19 4.06
CA GLY A 98 8.40 11.38 5.50
C GLY A 98 7.19 10.86 6.24
N GLU A 99 6.01 10.83 5.58
CA GLU A 99 4.80 10.26 6.16
C GLU A 99 4.72 8.75 5.95
N ALA A 100 5.42 8.21 4.96
CA ALA A 100 5.27 6.82 4.58
C ALA A 100 5.81 5.89 5.66
N ILE A 101 5.07 4.81 5.91
CA ILE A 101 5.50 3.76 6.82
C ILE A 101 5.82 2.56 5.95
N TYR A 102 7.07 2.16 5.94
CA TYR A 102 7.54 1.11 5.04
C TYR A 102 7.34 -0.26 5.67
N ALA A 103 6.83 -1.19 4.87
CA ALA A 103 6.56 -2.56 5.32
C ALA A 103 7.57 -3.56 4.78
N SER A 104 8.48 -3.11 3.92
CA SER A 104 9.53 -4.00 3.44
C SER A 104 10.70 -3.21 2.92
#